data_3b6df4d27c70147d337d9efa323ee01e
#
_entry.id   3b6df4d27c70147d337d9efa323ee01e
#
_cell.length_a   1.000
_cell.length_b   1.000
_cell.length_c   1.000
_cell.angle_alpha   90.00
_cell.angle_beta   90.00
_cell.angle_gamma   90.00
#
_symmetry.space_group_name_H-M   'P 1'
#
loop_
_entity.id
_entity.type
_entity.pdbx_description
1 polymer ?
#
loop_
_entity_poly.entity_id
_entity_poly.type
_entity_poly.pdbx_seq_one_letter_code
_entity_poly.pdbx_strand_id
1 'polypeptide(L)'
;MEKLHNLKDRICSFENLIGAYRDAAKGKRDRDEVIKYQLDLAENLLELREDLLNMTYKVGPYREFYVRYPKPRLVMALGFRDRIVQWAIYRQINPYLEKRYTNHSYGCRKGKGTLAAARQLYEWQQLISRKQDADDWYIVKGDVSKYFYRVSHTKMLEIYAELTDDAWFAWLIGTIIDNPDVPFGLPPGMRPDDCPRQERLYEVGMPIGNLTSQETANLFLDKLDEYCKHELHLHFYIRYMDDFCFFVKGKENANKAFSAVEKFLNAELLLEMSPKSRIQKAADPIEYVGYLITPHGMRVRKKTTRHIKRSVPYILNAYSCGAISLKSALERKQCYIGMFKNCSGHNMIRWIEDNFVLRQNENAMSINDSPGRRFYSINKNDDGTVDVYLRPDVLPRALEIDRTDCDIVLVVRSVEPFEGIEENIRQFYNDWCESAEVIYL
;
A
#
# COMPACT_ATOMS: atom_id res chain seq x y z
N MET A 1 -29.75 4.18 5.32
CA MET A 1 -29.39 5.39 4.52
C MET A 1 -30.12 5.34 3.19
N GLU A 2 -30.39 6.50 2.60
CA GLU A 2 -30.97 6.59 1.26
C GLU A 2 -30.02 6.00 0.20
N LYS A 3 -30.55 5.25 -0.76
CA LYS A 3 -29.74 4.66 -1.84
C LYS A 3 -29.19 5.74 -2.78
N LEU A 4 -28.07 5.44 -3.40
CA LEU A 4 -27.50 6.29 -4.45
C LEU A 4 -28.29 6.13 -5.75
N HIS A 5 -28.57 7.25 -6.41
CA HIS A 5 -29.32 7.30 -7.67
C HIS A 5 -28.54 8.02 -8.75
N ASN A 6 -28.90 7.78 -10.02
CA ASN A 6 -28.36 8.44 -11.21
C ASN A 6 -26.83 8.33 -11.30
N LEU A 7 -26.27 7.19 -10.92
CA LEU A 7 -24.81 6.99 -10.91
C LEU A 7 -24.24 7.02 -12.34
N LYS A 8 -24.95 6.49 -13.32
CA LYS A 8 -24.56 6.56 -14.73
C LYS A 8 -24.27 8.00 -15.17
N ASP A 9 -25.24 8.91 -15.01
CA ASP A 9 -25.10 10.29 -15.45
C ASP A 9 -24.03 11.03 -14.70
N ARG A 10 -23.91 10.79 -13.39
CA ARG A 10 -22.93 11.43 -12.53
C ARG A 10 -21.50 10.96 -12.82
N ILE A 11 -21.29 9.65 -12.99
CA ILE A 11 -19.96 9.08 -13.25
C ILE A 11 -19.51 9.43 -14.67
N CYS A 12 -20.40 9.33 -15.67
CA CYS A 12 -20.09 9.62 -17.06
C CYS A 12 -20.15 11.11 -17.42
N SER A 13 -20.46 12.02 -16.47
CA SER A 13 -20.43 13.44 -16.77
C SER A 13 -19.00 13.88 -17.16
N PHE A 14 -18.91 14.75 -18.16
CA PHE A 14 -17.61 15.21 -18.64
C PHE A 14 -16.83 15.94 -17.54
N GLU A 15 -17.54 16.71 -16.71
CA GLU A 15 -16.96 17.37 -15.54
C GLU A 15 -16.31 16.36 -14.57
N ASN A 16 -17.00 15.24 -14.29
CA ASN A 16 -16.46 14.22 -13.41
C ASN A 16 -15.26 13.49 -14.03
N LEU A 17 -15.29 13.19 -15.33
CA LEU A 17 -14.19 12.52 -16.02
C LEU A 17 -12.92 13.42 -16.10
N ILE A 18 -13.07 14.72 -16.35
CA ILE A 18 -11.95 15.68 -16.26
C ILE A 18 -11.41 15.75 -14.85
N GLY A 19 -12.30 15.80 -13.85
CA GLY A 19 -11.89 15.76 -12.45
C GLY A 19 -11.14 14.48 -12.09
N ALA A 20 -11.62 13.33 -12.56
CA ALA A 20 -10.99 12.03 -12.37
C ALA A 20 -9.61 11.95 -13.05
N TYR A 21 -9.48 12.47 -14.26
CA TYR A 21 -8.19 12.61 -14.94
C TYR A 21 -7.19 13.43 -14.10
N ARG A 22 -7.61 14.59 -13.58
CA ARG A 22 -6.75 15.44 -12.73
C ARG A 22 -6.29 14.74 -11.47
N ASP A 23 -7.19 13.99 -10.83
CA ASP A 23 -6.90 13.21 -9.62
C ASP A 23 -5.97 12.03 -9.93
N ALA A 24 -6.19 11.31 -11.03
CA ALA A 24 -5.34 10.21 -11.49
C ALA A 24 -3.92 10.67 -11.87
N ALA A 25 -3.79 11.85 -12.48
CA ALA A 25 -2.53 12.42 -12.92
C ALA A 25 -1.74 13.12 -11.79
N LYS A 26 -2.36 13.37 -10.63
CA LYS A 26 -1.73 14.09 -9.52
C LYS A 26 -0.46 13.40 -9.05
N GLY A 27 0.67 14.12 -9.09
CA GLY A 27 2.00 13.62 -8.72
C GLY A 27 2.62 12.61 -9.70
N LYS A 28 2.03 12.48 -10.91
CA LYS A 28 2.49 11.53 -11.96
C LYS A 28 2.49 12.13 -13.36
N ARG A 29 2.41 13.47 -13.47
CA ARG A 29 2.30 14.18 -14.75
C ARG A 29 3.53 14.02 -15.66
N ASP A 30 4.65 13.64 -15.08
CA ASP A 30 5.92 13.36 -15.74
C ASP A 30 6.05 11.92 -16.28
N ARG A 31 5.05 11.07 -16.03
CA ARG A 31 5.06 9.70 -16.53
C ARG A 31 4.60 9.63 -17.98
N ASP A 32 5.30 8.82 -18.78
CA ASP A 32 5.02 8.63 -20.21
C ASP A 32 3.55 8.29 -20.50
N GLU A 33 2.94 7.42 -19.68
CA GLU A 33 1.53 7.03 -19.84
C GLU A 33 0.55 8.21 -19.65
N VAL A 34 0.88 9.14 -18.74
CA VAL A 34 0.07 10.33 -18.47
C VAL A 34 0.27 11.36 -19.58
N ILE A 35 1.53 11.59 -20.00
CA ILE A 35 1.86 12.50 -21.11
C ILE A 35 1.17 12.06 -22.39
N LYS A 36 1.27 10.77 -22.74
CA LYS A 36 0.61 10.23 -23.95
C LYS A 36 -0.90 10.41 -23.92
N TYR A 37 -1.54 10.13 -22.78
CA TYR A 37 -2.98 10.31 -22.64
C TYR A 37 -3.39 11.79 -22.72
N GLN A 38 -2.54 12.70 -22.25
CA GLN A 38 -2.78 14.13 -22.24
C GLN A 38 -2.68 14.77 -23.64
N LEU A 39 -1.91 14.21 -24.57
CA LEU A 39 -1.77 14.75 -25.92
C LEU A 39 -3.12 14.84 -26.65
N ASP A 40 -3.96 13.81 -26.48
CA ASP A 40 -5.29 13.72 -27.11
C ASP A 40 -6.38 13.63 -26.02
N LEU A 41 -6.26 14.49 -24.98
CA LEU A 41 -7.08 14.38 -23.77
C LEU A 41 -8.59 14.42 -24.04
N ALA A 42 -9.03 15.32 -24.91
CA ALA A 42 -10.46 15.48 -25.20
C ALA A 42 -11.02 14.23 -25.89
N GLU A 43 -10.32 13.74 -26.90
CA GLU A 43 -10.70 12.55 -27.67
C GLU A 43 -10.69 11.30 -26.78
N ASN A 44 -9.62 11.09 -26.02
CA ASN A 44 -9.49 9.98 -25.08
C ASN A 44 -10.60 9.97 -24.00
N LEU A 45 -11.00 11.15 -23.51
CA LEU A 45 -12.10 11.22 -22.53
C LEU A 45 -13.47 11.03 -23.17
N LEU A 46 -13.68 11.49 -24.41
CA LEU A 46 -14.93 11.26 -25.14
C LEU A 46 -15.08 9.77 -25.46
N GLU A 47 -14.06 9.11 -25.99
CA GLU A 47 -14.07 7.67 -26.24
C GLU A 47 -14.33 6.87 -24.96
N LEU A 48 -13.63 7.18 -23.86
CA LEU A 48 -13.87 6.56 -22.57
C LEU A 48 -15.32 6.75 -22.10
N ARG A 49 -15.87 7.95 -22.27
CA ARG A 49 -17.25 8.27 -21.91
C ARG A 49 -18.25 7.46 -22.74
N GLU A 50 -18.04 7.33 -24.04
CA GLU A 50 -18.88 6.52 -24.92
C GLU A 50 -18.85 5.05 -24.54
N ASP A 51 -17.67 4.49 -24.25
CA ASP A 51 -17.53 3.12 -23.79
C ASP A 51 -18.30 2.88 -22.48
N LEU A 52 -18.24 3.81 -21.55
CA LEU A 52 -19.00 3.72 -20.30
C LEU A 52 -20.51 3.83 -20.53
N LEU A 53 -20.96 4.78 -21.33
CA LEU A 53 -22.39 4.99 -21.62
C LEU A 53 -23.00 3.82 -22.35
N ASN A 54 -22.29 3.21 -23.30
CA ASN A 54 -22.72 2.09 -24.12
C ASN A 54 -22.46 0.72 -23.47
N MET A 55 -21.91 0.68 -22.24
CA MET A 55 -21.58 -0.56 -21.53
C MET A 55 -20.58 -1.46 -22.30
N THR A 56 -19.71 -0.85 -23.08
CA THR A 56 -18.64 -1.53 -23.86
C THR A 56 -17.29 -1.46 -23.19
N TYR A 57 -17.17 -0.72 -22.10
CA TYR A 57 -15.92 -0.60 -21.34
C TYR A 57 -15.40 -1.96 -20.89
N LYS A 58 -14.13 -2.20 -21.13
CA LYS A 58 -13.35 -3.34 -20.64
C LYS A 58 -12.14 -2.83 -19.87
N VAL A 59 -11.83 -3.50 -18.79
CA VAL A 59 -10.60 -3.21 -18.02
C VAL A 59 -9.40 -3.63 -18.85
N GLY A 60 -8.43 -2.74 -18.97
CA GLY A 60 -7.19 -3.01 -19.69
C GLY A 60 -6.28 -4.02 -18.98
N PRO A 61 -5.20 -4.44 -19.65
CA PRO A 61 -4.26 -5.40 -19.07
C PRO A 61 -3.56 -4.84 -17.84
N TYR A 62 -3.39 -5.69 -16.84
CA TYR A 62 -2.64 -5.38 -15.64
C TYR A 62 -1.15 -5.66 -15.83
N ARG A 63 -0.32 -4.79 -15.27
CA ARG A 63 1.09 -5.05 -15.08
C ARG A 63 1.30 -5.62 -13.68
N GLU A 64 1.73 -6.87 -13.59
CA GLU A 64 2.03 -7.56 -12.35
C GLU A 64 3.48 -7.34 -11.91
N PHE A 65 3.69 -7.10 -10.61
CA PHE A 65 5.01 -7.08 -10.00
C PHE A 65 4.92 -7.34 -8.50
N TYR A 66 6.04 -7.79 -7.91
CA TYR A 66 6.11 -8.05 -6.47
C TYR A 66 6.78 -6.91 -5.72
N VAL A 67 6.10 -6.41 -4.67
CA VAL A 67 6.71 -5.55 -3.65
C VAL A 67 7.13 -6.46 -2.50
N ARG A 68 8.43 -6.57 -2.24
CA ARG A 68 8.97 -7.52 -1.26
C ARG A 68 9.03 -6.98 0.17
N TYR A 69 9.09 -5.68 0.35
CA TYR A 69 9.18 -5.05 1.67
C TYR A 69 7.92 -4.25 2.00
N PRO A 70 7.42 -4.26 3.25
CA PRO A 70 7.84 -5.02 4.44
C PRO A 70 7.43 -6.50 4.44
N LYS A 71 6.60 -6.93 3.52
CA LYS A 71 6.18 -8.32 3.25
C LYS A 71 5.96 -8.47 1.75
N PRO A 72 6.22 -9.66 1.18
CA PRO A 72 5.90 -9.91 -0.23
C PRO A 72 4.41 -9.64 -0.51
N ARG A 73 4.16 -8.84 -1.55
CA ARG A 73 2.81 -8.55 -2.03
C ARG A 73 2.83 -8.52 -3.55
N LEU A 74 1.95 -9.28 -4.17
CA LEU A 74 1.66 -9.12 -5.59
C LEU A 74 0.88 -7.83 -5.78
N VAL A 75 1.42 -6.91 -6.59
CA VAL A 75 0.77 -5.67 -6.98
C VAL A 75 0.39 -5.76 -8.45
N MET A 76 -0.81 -5.35 -8.77
CA MET A 76 -1.34 -5.33 -10.12
C MET A 76 -1.68 -3.88 -10.49
N ALA A 77 -0.87 -3.30 -11.35
CA ALA A 77 -1.03 -1.91 -11.77
C ALA A 77 -1.86 -1.81 -13.05
N LEU A 78 -2.90 -0.99 -13.00
CA LEU A 78 -3.73 -0.64 -14.16
C LEU A 78 -3.07 0.41 -15.05
N GLY A 79 -3.44 0.40 -16.33
CA GLY A 79 -3.19 1.49 -17.27
C GLY A 79 -3.82 2.81 -16.82
N PHE A 80 -3.37 3.92 -17.39
CA PHE A 80 -3.81 5.25 -16.95
C PHE A 80 -5.31 5.49 -17.23
N ARG A 81 -5.83 4.98 -18.36
CA ARG A 81 -7.25 5.04 -18.73
C ARG A 81 -8.15 4.42 -17.64
N ASP A 82 -7.81 3.24 -17.18
CA ASP A 82 -8.60 2.53 -16.15
C ASP A 82 -8.52 3.22 -14.79
N ARG A 83 -7.40 3.85 -14.48
CA ARG A 83 -7.29 4.67 -13.25
C ARG A 83 -8.23 5.87 -13.30
N ILE A 84 -8.51 6.45 -14.48
CA ILE A 84 -9.51 7.52 -14.61
C ILE A 84 -10.90 6.98 -14.28
N VAL A 85 -11.26 5.79 -14.77
CA VAL A 85 -12.55 5.15 -14.42
C VAL A 85 -12.67 4.94 -12.92
N GLN A 86 -11.63 4.40 -12.27
CA GLN A 86 -11.64 4.21 -10.82
C GLN A 86 -11.78 5.52 -10.05
N TRP A 87 -11.11 6.59 -10.47
CA TRP A 87 -11.28 7.91 -9.87
C TRP A 87 -12.67 8.49 -10.14
N ALA A 88 -13.26 8.25 -11.32
CA ALA A 88 -14.61 8.71 -11.65
C ALA A 88 -15.65 8.06 -10.73
N ILE A 89 -15.52 6.77 -10.44
CA ILE A 89 -16.33 6.04 -9.47
C ILE A 89 -16.11 6.61 -8.06
N TYR A 90 -14.86 6.65 -7.62
CA TYR A 90 -14.48 7.12 -6.28
C TYR A 90 -15.04 8.50 -5.96
N ARG A 91 -14.94 9.46 -6.87
CA ARG A 91 -15.45 10.82 -6.71
C ARG A 91 -16.95 10.88 -6.42
N GLN A 92 -17.73 9.94 -6.96
CA GLN A 92 -19.18 9.92 -6.82
C GLN A 92 -19.64 9.12 -5.60
N ILE A 93 -18.93 8.05 -5.24
CA ILE A 93 -19.34 7.14 -4.18
C ILE A 93 -18.72 7.50 -2.83
N ASN A 94 -17.43 7.85 -2.81
CA ASN A 94 -16.70 8.07 -1.56
C ASN A 94 -17.35 9.12 -0.63
N PRO A 95 -17.92 10.26 -1.11
CA PRO A 95 -18.59 11.22 -0.23
C PRO A 95 -19.80 10.65 0.51
N TYR A 96 -20.46 9.64 -0.09
CA TYR A 96 -21.56 8.91 0.54
C TYR A 96 -21.02 7.90 1.56
N LEU A 97 -20.01 7.14 1.21
CA LEU A 97 -19.39 6.14 2.09
C LEU A 97 -18.75 6.78 3.32
N GLU A 98 -18.12 7.96 3.16
CA GLU A 98 -17.54 8.70 4.29
C GLU A 98 -18.56 9.09 5.37
N LYS A 99 -19.83 9.30 4.99
CA LYS A 99 -20.93 9.56 5.94
C LYS A 99 -21.43 8.30 6.63
N ARG A 100 -21.25 7.14 5.99
CA ARG A 100 -21.67 5.83 6.49
C ARG A 100 -20.67 5.26 7.48
N TYR A 101 -19.39 5.35 7.15
CA TYR A 101 -18.32 4.72 7.93
C TYR A 101 -18.26 5.19 9.37
N THR A 102 -18.06 4.26 10.30
CA THR A 102 -17.75 4.61 11.69
C THR A 102 -16.57 5.59 11.80
N ASN A 103 -16.62 6.49 12.78
CA ASN A 103 -15.53 7.42 13.04
C ASN A 103 -14.19 6.73 13.36
N HIS A 104 -14.22 5.48 13.80
CA HIS A 104 -13.06 4.72 14.22
C HIS A 104 -12.54 3.74 13.17
N SER A 105 -12.97 3.88 11.92
CA SER A 105 -12.33 3.28 10.75
C SER A 105 -11.33 4.27 10.14
N TYR A 106 -10.04 3.90 10.01
CA TYR A 106 -8.94 4.82 9.71
C TYR A 106 -8.20 4.54 8.41
N GLY A 107 -8.34 3.35 7.83
CA GLY A 107 -7.64 2.97 6.61
C GLY A 107 -8.14 3.73 5.38
N CYS A 108 -7.25 4.23 4.54
CA CYS A 108 -7.55 4.84 3.23
C CYS A 108 -8.61 5.97 3.24
N ARG A 109 -8.76 6.69 4.35
CA ARG A 109 -9.71 7.79 4.51
C ARG A 109 -9.00 9.13 4.71
N LYS A 110 -9.54 10.20 4.11
CA LYS A 110 -8.97 11.55 4.21
C LYS A 110 -9.03 12.07 5.66
N GLY A 111 -7.94 12.64 6.15
CA GLY A 111 -7.84 13.14 7.53
C GLY A 111 -7.68 12.05 8.60
N LYS A 112 -7.67 10.79 8.22
CA LYS A 112 -7.43 9.60 9.06
C LYS A 112 -5.97 9.12 8.87
N GLY A 113 -5.71 7.85 8.97
CA GLY A 113 -4.39 7.27 8.72
C GLY A 113 -3.76 6.65 9.97
N THR A 114 -2.55 6.10 9.81
CA THR A 114 -1.88 5.31 10.86
C THR A 114 -1.64 6.07 12.16
N LEU A 115 -1.22 7.33 12.05
CA LEU A 115 -0.95 8.15 13.24
C LEU A 115 -2.23 8.47 14.02
N ALA A 116 -3.32 8.83 13.32
CA ALA A 116 -4.60 9.11 13.94
C ALA A 116 -5.18 7.87 14.64
N ALA A 117 -5.08 6.70 13.98
CA ALA A 117 -5.47 5.42 14.56
C ALA A 117 -4.66 5.07 15.82
N ALA A 118 -3.32 5.24 15.75
CA ALA A 118 -2.44 4.98 16.89
C ALA A 118 -2.74 5.92 18.09
N ARG A 119 -2.99 7.21 17.83
CA ARG A 119 -3.36 8.20 18.86
C ARG A 119 -4.68 7.84 19.53
N GLN A 120 -5.69 7.49 18.75
CA GLN A 120 -6.99 7.10 19.30
C GLN A 120 -6.88 5.86 20.21
N LEU A 121 -6.10 4.86 19.78
CA LEU A 121 -5.88 3.68 20.62
C LEU A 121 -5.11 4.01 21.89
N TYR A 122 -4.12 4.91 21.80
CA TYR A 122 -3.37 5.41 22.94
C TYR A 122 -4.27 6.16 23.95
N GLU A 123 -5.11 7.05 23.48
CA GLU A 123 -6.08 7.78 24.31
C GLU A 123 -7.01 6.83 25.08
N TRP A 124 -7.51 5.81 24.41
CA TRP A 124 -8.35 4.79 25.06
C TRP A 124 -7.58 3.95 26.08
N GLN A 125 -6.36 3.54 25.76
CA GLN A 125 -5.52 2.80 26.70
C GLN A 125 -5.21 3.64 27.95
N GLN A 126 -4.92 4.94 27.79
CA GLN A 126 -4.75 5.86 28.91
C GLN A 126 -6.05 6.03 29.73
N LEU A 127 -7.19 6.19 29.07
CA LEU A 127 -8.47 6.30 29.74
C LEU A 127 -8.77 5.06 30.60
N ILE A 128 -8.52 3.88 30.04
CA ILE A 128 -8.74 2.60 30.72
C ILE A 128 -7.76 2.43 31.89
N SER A 129 -6.50 2.79 31.73
CA SER A 129 -5.47 2.65 32.77
C SER A 129 -5.73 3.51 34.03
N ARG A 130 -6.57 4.54 33.91
CA ARG A 130 -6.97 5.42 35.02
C ARG A 130 -8.23 4.94 35.78
N LYS A 131 -8.88 3.89 35.29
CA LYS A 131 -10.07 3.32 35.95
C LYS A 131 -9.67 2.51 37.19
N GLN A 132 -10.52 2.45 38.18
CA GLN A 132 -10.30 1.63 39.39
C GLN A 132 -10.20 0.14 39.07
N ASP A 133 -10.87 -0.30 38.02
CA ASP A 133 -10.92 -1.67 37.55
C ASP A 133 -10.00 -1.92 36.31
N ALA A 134 -8.96 -1.12 36.13
CA ALA A 134 -8.06 -1.17 34.97
C ALA A 134 -7.48 -2.57 34.72
N ASP A 135 -7.20 -3.32 35.79
CA ASP A 135 -6.62 -4.69 35.72
C ASP A 135 -7.60 -5.72 35.15
N ASP A 136 -8.91 -5.42 35.15
CA ASP A 136 -9.94 -6.29 34.56
C ASP A 136 -10.23 -5.97 33.09
N TRP A 137 -9.52 -5.02 32.48
CA TRP A 137 -9.69 -4.69 31.08
C TRP A 137 -8.74 -5.47 30.18
N TYR A 138 -9.29 -5.94 29.07
CA TYR A 138 -8.58 -6.69 28.05
C TYR A 138 -8.69 -5.97 26.69
N ILE A 139 -7.66 -6.11 25.87
CA ILE A 139 -7.71 -5.74 24.47
C ILE A 139 -7.71 -6.99 23.60
N VAL A 140 -8.62 -7.02 22.65
CA VAL A 140 -8.61 -7.95 21.53
C VAL A 140 -7.95 -7.26 20.36
N LYS A 141 -6.93 -7.89 19.81
CA LYS A 141 -6.32 -7.51 18.54
C LYS A 141 -6.63 -8.58 17.53
N GLY A 142 -7.36 -8.20 16.46
CA GLY A 142 -7.71 -9.04 15.33
C GLY A 142 -7.09 -8.54 14.04
N ASP A 143 -6.84 -9.47 13.14
CA ASP A 143 -6.31 -9.24 11.79
C ASP A 143 -6.99 -10.26 10.86
N VAL A 144 -7.39 -9.83 9.66
CA VAL A 144 -8.03 -10.75 8.70
C VAL A 144 -6.95 -11.42 7.85
N SER A 145 -7.00 -12.75 7.79
CA SER A 145 -6.00 -13.55 7.08
C SER A 145 -6.08 -13.31 5.58
N LYS A 146 -4.95 -12.84 4.99
CA LYS A 146 -4.81 -12.66 3.53
C LYS A 146 -5.99 -11.91 2.90
N TYR A 147 -6.50 -10.88 3.56
CA TYR A 147 -7.74 -10.19 3.24
C TYR A 147 -7.91 -9.91 1.75
N PHE A 148 -6.99 -9.18 1.11
CA PHE A 148 -7.06 -8.83 -0.31
C PHE A 148 -7.10 -10.02 -1.26
N TYR A 149 -6.67 -11.20 -0.83
CA TYR A 149 -6.65 -12.42 -1.64
C TYR A 149 -7.85 -13.33 -1.41
N ARG A 150 -8.71 -13.00 -0.43
CA ARG A 150 -9.79 -13.89 0.04
C ARG A 150 -11.18 -13.29 -0.06
N VAL A 151 -11.30 -12.01 -0.34
CA VAL A 151 -12.62 -11.36 -0.43
C VAL A 151 -13.43 -11.97 -1.56
N SER A 152 -14.62 -12.46 -1.27
CA SER A 152 -15.54 -13.05 -2.24
C SER A 152 -16.12 -11.99 -3.17
N HIS A 153 -16.05 -12.19 -4.48
CA HIS A 153 -16.64 -11.32 -5.49
C HIS A 153 -18.16 -11.25 -5.35
N THR A 154 -18.82 -12.38 -5.16
CA THR A 154 -20.27 -12.43 -4.93
C THR A 154 -20.66 -11.55 -3.75
N LYS A 155 -19.99 -11.70 -2.61
CA LYS A 155 -20.27 -10.85 -1.43
C LYS A 155 -19.98 -9.38 -1.66
N MET A 156 -18.93 -9.04 -2.42
CA MET A 156 -18.66 -7.64 -2.79
C MET A 156 -19.80 -7.06 -3.61
N LEU A 157 -20.28 -7.78 -4.61
CA LEU A 157 -21.38 -7.34 -5.47
C LEU A 157 -22.69 -7.21 -4.69
N GLU A 158 -23.00 -8.13 -3.76
CA GLU A 158 -24.14 -8.02 -2.84
C GLU A 158 -24.07 -6.71 -2.01
N ILE A 159 -22.91 -6.38 -1.46
CA ILE A 159 -22.71 -5.15 -0.66
C ILE A 159 -22.89 -3.90 -1.52
N TYR A 160 -22.42 -3.91 -2.78
CA TYR A 160 -22.67 -2.80 -3.70
C TYR A 160 -24.14 -2.66 -4.08
N ALA A 161 -24.86 -3.76 -4.23
CA ALA A 161 -26.30 -3.74 -4.50
C ALA A 161 -27.13 -3.15 -3.35
N GLU A 162 -26.60 -3.16 -2.12
CA GLU A 162 -27.24 -2.44 -1.01
C GLU A 162 -27.13 -0.90 -1.16
N LEU A 163 -26.10 -0.41 -1.86
CA LEU A 163 -25.87 1.04 -2.02
C LEU A 163 -26.76 1.66 -3.10
N THR A 164 -27.13 0.89 -4.13
CA THR A 164 -27.85 1.40 -5.28
C THR A 164 -28.56 0.28 -6.04
N ASP A 165 -29.70 0.63 -6.67
CA ASP A 165 -30.42 -0.24 -7.61
C ASP A 165 -30.06 0.08 -9.08
N ASP A 166 -29.03 0.89 -9.33
CA ASP A 166 -28.61 1.29 -10.67
C ASP A 166 -27.94 0.12 -11.41
N ALA A 167 -28.67 -0.49 -12.35
CA ALA A 167 -28.20 -1.64 -13.11
C ALA A 167 -26.94 -1.35 -13.94
N TRP A 168 -26.76 -0.11 -14.42
CA TRP A 168 -25.56 0.29 -15.12
C TRP A 168 -24.34 0.28 -14.18
N PHE A 169 -24.53 0.78 -12.94
CA PHE A 169 -23.48 0.76 -11.95
C PHE A 169 -23.12 -0.66 -11.52
N ALA A 170 -24.12 -1.55 -11.36
CA ALA A 170 -23.88 -2.96 -11.08
C ALA A 170 -23.04 -3.63 -12.18
N TRP A 171 -23.34 -3.32 -13.46
CA TRP A 171 -22.53 -3.76 -14.59
C TRP A 171 -21.08 -3.24 -14.50
N LEU A 172 -20.88 -1.93 -14.24
CA LEU A 172 -19.54 -1.33 -14.19
C LEU A 172 -18.70 -1.94 -13.08
N ILE A 173 -19.27 -2.09 -11.87
CA ILE A 173 -18.57 -2.69 -10.74
C ILE A 173 -18.31 -4.18 -10.99
N GLY A 174 -19.26 -4.91 -11.58
CA GLY A 174 -19.06 -6.30 -12.00
C GLY A 174 -17.92 -6.45 -13.00
N THR A 175 -17.83 -5.56 -14.01
CA THR A 175 -16.74 -5.55 -14.99
C THR A 175 -15.38 -5.34 -14.33
N ILE A 176 -15.29 -4.56 -13.24
CA ILE A 176 -14.04 -4.29 -12.53
C ILE A 176 -13.68 -5.43 -11.57
N ILE A 177 -14.67 -5.99 -10.86
CA ILE A 177 -14.46 -7.01 -9.82
C ILE A 177 -14.29 -8.40 -10.45
N ASP A 178 -15.21 -8.79 -11.33
CA ASP A 178 -15.27 -10.11 -11.97
C ASP A 178 -14.52 -10.17 -13.30
N ASN A 179 -13.35 -9.53 -13.36
CA ASN A 179 -12.54 -9.56 -14.58
C ASN A 179 -11.95 -10.96 -14.81
N PRO A 180 -12.37 -11.68 -15.87
CA PRO A 180 -11.94 -13.06 -16.13
C PRO A 180 -10.45 -13.17 -16.50
N ASP A 181 -9.81 -12.04 -16.85
CA ASP A 181 -8.41 -12.01 -17.24
C ASP A 181 -7.47 -11.77 -16.02
N VAL A 182 -8.02 -11.62 -14.82
CA VAL A 182 -7.28 -11.18 -13.63
C VAL A 182 -7.47 -12.12 -12.43
N PRO A 183 -6.88 -13.34 -12.47
CA PRO A 183 -6.87 -14.19 -11.29
C PRO A 183 -5.99 -13.59 -10.20
N PHE A 184 -6.58 -13.25 -9.05
CA PHE A 184 -5.87 -12.66 -7.92
C PHE A 184 -6.03 -13.45 -6.62
N GLY A 185 -7.07 -14.26 -6.51
CA GLY A 185 -7.34 -15.06 -5.33
C GLY A 185 -6.28 -16.11 -5.04
N LEU A 186 -6.05 -16.39 -3.76
CA LEU A 186 -5.12 -17.44 -3.34
C LEU A 186 -5.86 -18.68 -2.87
N PRO A 187 -5.46 -19.88 -3.32
CA PRO A 187 -5.92 -21.13 -2.73
C PRO A 187 -5.63 -21.22 -1.22
N PRO A 188 -6.42 -21.99 -0.46
CA PRO A 188 -6.14 -22.27 0.95
C PRO A 188 -4.72 -22.79 1.17
N GLY A 189 -4.03 -22.23 2.18
CA GLY A 189 -2.66 -22.63 2.53
C GLY A 189 -1.56 -21.97 1.72
N MET A 190 -1.80 -21.53 0.48
CA MET A 190 -0.78 -20.90 -0.38
C MET A 190 -0.38 -19.50 0.06
N ARG A 191 0.88 -19.14 -0.19
CA ARG A 191 1.39 -17.78 -0.03
C ARG A 191 1.42 -17.04 -1.37
N PRO A 192 1.34 -15.69 -1.38
CA PRO A 192 1.32 -14.91 -2.61
C PRO A 192 2.54 -15.11 -3.51
N ASP A 193 3.71 -15.30 -2.90
CA ASP A 193 5.00 -15.51 -3.56
C ASP A 193 5.22 -16.94 -4.07
N ASP A 194 4.39 -17.88 -3.60
CA ASP A 194 4.49 -19.30 -3.96
C ASP A 194 3.36 -19.74 -4.93
N CYS A 195 2.42 -18.84 -5.29
CA CYS A 195 1.26 -19.16 -6.11
C CYS A 195 1.47 -18.71 -7.56
N PRO A 196 1.71 -19.60 -8.50
CA PRO A 196 1.77 -19.26 -9.91
C PRO A 196 0.40 -18.76 -10.42
N ARG A 197 0.42 -17.96 -11.49
CA ARG A 197 -0.81 -17.31 -12.00
C ARG A 197 -1.92 -18.31 -12.33
N GLN A 198 -1.57 -19.48 -12.85
CA GLN A 198 -2.52 -20.53 -13.28
C GLN A 198 -3.27 -21.18 -12.10
N GLU A 199 -2.73 -21.09 -10.89
CA GLU A 199 -3.32 -21.64 -9.68
C GLU A 199 -4.12 -20.61 -8.88
N ARG A 200 -4.12 -19.34 -9.32
CA ARG A 200 -4.89 -18.29 -8.66
C ARG A 200 -6.38 -18.44 -8.95
N LEU A 201 -7.19 -18.06 -7.97
CA LEU A 201 -8.65 -18.14 -8.04
C LEU A 201 -9.21 -16.86 -8.68
N TYR A 202 -10.30 -17.02 -9.45
CA TYR A 202 -10.95 -15.91 -10.15
C TYR A 202 -12.12 -15.30 -9.35
N GLU A 203 -12.79 -16.09 -8.50
CA GLU A 203 -14.03 -15.72 -7.81
C GLU A 203 -13.79 -15.00 -6.48
N VAL A 204 -12.52 -14.87 -6.10
CA VAL A 204 -12.09 -14.22 -4.86
C VAL A 204 -10.86 -13.36 -5.07
N GLY A 205 -10.74 -12.35 -4.25
CA GLY A 205 -9.58 -11.48 -4.21
C GLY A 205 -9.78 -10.13 -4.90
N MET A 206 -9.03 -9.15 -4.45
CA MET A 206 -9.01 -7.79 -4.98
C MET A 206 -7.58 -7.40 -5.34
N PRO A 207 -7.28 -7.00 -6.58
CA PRO A 207 -5.95 -6.58 -6.98
C PRO A 207 -5.39 -5.46 -6.10
N ILE A 208 -4.23 -5.70 -5.50
CA ILE A 208 -3.51 -4.66 -4.74
C ILE A 208 -2.90 -3.68 -5.75
N GLY A 209 -3.20 -2.40 -5.59
CA GLY A 209 -2.76 -1.32 -6.47
C GLY A 209 -3.90 -0.52 -7.08
N ASN A 210 -5.12 -1.01 -7.01
CA ASN A 210 -6.32 -0.34 -7.50
C ASN A 210 -6.94 0.56 -6.42
N LEU A 211 -7.45 1.72 -6.84
CA LEU A 211 -8.17 2.63 -5.95
C LEU A 211 -9.50 2.01 -5.49
N THR A 212 -10.24 1.42 -6.43
CA THR A 212 -11.51 0.73 -6.12
C THR A 212 -11.31 -0.43 -5.15
N SER A 213 -10.21 -1.19 -5.24
CA SER A 213 -9.92 -2.25 -4.27
C SER A 213 -9.77 -1.73 -2.85
N GLN A 214 -9.18 -0.54 -2.67
CA GLN A 214 -9.05 0.08 -1.34
C GLN A 214 -10.40 0.56 -0.79
N GLU A 215 -11.23 1.15 -1.65
CA GLU A 215 -12.58 1.60 -1.30
C GLU A 215 -13.48 0.41 -0.98
N THR A 216 -13.50 -0.60 -1.85
CA THR A 216 -14.24 -1.85 -1.65
C THR A 216 -13.81 -2.56 -0.37
N ALA A 217 -12.50 -2.58 -0.07
CA ALA A 217 -11.99 -3.18 1.15
C ALA A 217 -12.55 -2.52 2.42
N ASN A 218 -12.67 -1.19 2.42
CA ASN A 218 -13.29 -0.50 3.54
C ASN A 218 -14.79 -0.75 3.62
N LEU A 219 -15.48 -0.69 2.49
CA LEU A 219 -16.91 -0.94 2.39
C LEU A 219 -17.28 -2.35 2.83
N PHE A 220 -16.50 -3.35 2.43
CA PHE A 220 -16.70 -4.74 2.79
C PHE A 220 -16.60 -4.97 4.31
N LEU A 221 -15.54 -4.42 4.94
CA LEU A 221 -15.36 -4.54 6.39
C LEU A 221 -16.17 -3.53 7.21
N ASP A 222 -16.88 -2.60 6.58
CA ASP A 222 -17.88 -1.77 7.26
C ASP A 222 -19.00 -2.64 7.89
N LYS A 223 -19.33 -3.78 7.29
CA LYS A 223 -20.21 -4.78 7.89
C LYS A 223 -19.71 -5.29 9.24
N LEU A 224 -18.39 -5.51 9.35
CA LEU A 224 -17.78 -5.87 10.62
C LEU A 224 -17.85 -4.71 11.62
N ASP A 225 -17.63 -3.48 11.16
CA ASP A 225 -17.71 -2.28 12.00
C ASP A 225 -19.14 -2.12 12.55
N GLU A 226 -20.16 -2.28 11.69
CA GLU A 226 -21.57 -2.25 12.08
C GLU A 226 -21.89 -3.32 13.12
N TYR A 227 -21.48 -4.58 12.88
CA TYR A 227 -21.68 -5.68 13.82
C TYR A 227 -21.03 -5.41 15.18
N CYS A 228 -19.75 -5.00 15.18
CA CYS A 228 -19.01 -4.69 16.41
C CYS A 228 -19.64 -3.55 17.19
N LYS A 229 -20.15 -2.50 16.52
CA LYS A 229 -20.71 -1.31 17.17
C LYS A 229 -22.15 -1.49 17.62
N HIS A 230 -22.98 -2.10 16.80
CA HIS A 230 -24.44 -2.12 17.01
C HIS A 230 -24.94 -3.41 17.63
N GLU A 231 -24.32 -4.57 17.31
CA GLU A 231 -24.74 -5.85 17.88
C GLU A 231 -23.92 -6.23 19.12
N LEU A 232 -22.58 -6.08 19.03
CA LEU A 232 -21.70 -6.39 20.16
C LEU A 232 -21.51 -5.22 21.13
N HIS A 233 -22.01 -4.03 20.80
CA HIS A 233 -21.89 -2.80 21.59
C HIS A 233 -20.46 -2.47 22.05
N LEU A 234 -19.46 -2.70 21.17
CA LEU A 234 -18.06 -2.45 21.45
C LEU A 234 -17.74 -0.95 21.34
N HIS A 235 -17.80 -0.22 22.45
CA HIS A 235 -17.56 1.23 22.45
C HIS A 235 -16.15 1.62 22.02
N PHE A 236 -15.14 0.91 22.49
CA PHE A 236 -13.72 1.12 22.20
C PHE A 236 -13.24 0.23 21.05
N TYR A 237 -13.88 0.33 19.90
CA TYR A 237 -13.56 -0.42 18.69
C TYR A 237 -12.90 0.47 17.64
N ILE A 238 -11.79 0.03 17.05
CA ILE A 238 -11.01 0.72 16.02
C ILE A 238 -10.55 -0.24 14.95
N ARG A 239 -10.60 0.20 13.68
CA ARG A 239 -10.10 -0.57 12.55
C ARG A 239 -9.20 0.27 11.64
N TYR A 240 -8.14 -0.36 11.16
CA TYR A 240 -7.28 0.14 10.09
C TYR A 240 -7.15 -0.92 8.99
N MET A 241 -7.94 -0.79 7.93
CA MET A 241 -8.09 -1.84 6.89
C MET A 241 -8.51 -3.17 7.53
N ASP A 242 -7.68 -4.21 7.41
CA ASP A 242 -7.84 -5.56 7.96
C ASP A 242 -7.40 -5.72 9.43
N ASP A 243 -6.69 -4.76 10.00
CA ASP A 243 -6.18 -4.77 11.39
C ASP A 243 -7.17 -4.02 12.30
N PHE A 244 -7.76 -4.69 13.28
CA PHE A 244 -8.72 -4.08 14.21
C PHE A 244 -8.39 -4.39 15.67
N CYS A 245 -8.83 -3.49 16.54
CA CYS A 245 -8.70 -3.66 17.99
C CYS A 245 -9.95 -3.20 18.72
N PHE A 246 -10.22 -3.81 19.86
CA PHE A 246 -11.24 -3.30 20.78
C PHE A 246 -10.94 -3.65 22.23
N PHE A 247 -11.38 -2.81 23.16
CA PHE A 247 -11.24 -3.05 24.59
C PHE A 247 -12.55 -3.55 25.19
N VAL A 248 -12.46 -4.53 26.07
CA VAL A 248 -13.60 -5.13 26.78
C VAL A 248 -13.22 -5.37 28.24
N LYS A 249 -14.15 -5.12 29.15
CA LYS A 249 -14.02 -5.46 30.56
C LYS A 249 -14.33 -6.94 30.78
N GLY A 250 -13.46 -7.62 31.52
CA GLY A 250 -13.60 -9.03 31.88
C GLY A 250 -13.03 -9.96 30.80
N LYS A 251 -12.22 -10.94 31.24
CA LYS A 251 -11.59 -11.93 30.34
C LYS A 251 -12.62 -12.78 29.59
N GLU A 252 -13.69 -13.17 30.28
CA GLU A 252 -14.76 -13.99 29.69
C GLU A 252 -15.49 -13.22 28.59
N ASN A 253 -15.82 -11.94 28.83
CA ASN A 253 -16.43 -11.09 27.81
C ASN A 253 -15.50 -10.86 26.60
N ALA A 254 -14.19 -10.72 26.83
CA ALA A 254 -13.22 -10.61 25.74
C ALA A 254 -13.17 -11.88 24.89
N ASN A 255 -13.22 -13.07 25.53
CA ASN A 255 -13.30 -14.34 24.80
C ASN A 255 -14.62 -14.47 24.01
N LYS A 256 -15.75 -14.11 24.63
CA LYS A 256 -17.06 -14.13 23.96
C LYS A 256 -17.07 -13.22 22.73
N ALA A 257 -16.58 -11.96 22.88
CA ALA A 257 -16.51 -11.01 21.80
C ALA A 257 -15.55 -11.47 20.69
N PHE A 258 -14.38 -12.03 21.05
CA PHE A 258 -13.44 -12.62 20.09
C PHE A 258 -14.11 -13.69 19.24
N SER A 259 -14.75 -14.69 19.90
CA SER A 259 -15.43 -15.78 19.18
C SER A 259 -16.61 -15.30 18.36
N ALA A 260 -17.35 -14.27 18.81
CA ALA A 260 -18.46 -13.69 18.05
C ALA A 260 -17.95 -13.02 16.78
N VAL A 261 -16.87 -12.22 16.85
CA VAL A 261 -16.24 -11.59 15.68
C VAL A 261 -15.69 -12.63 14.71
N GLU A 262 -15.03 -13.69 15.21
CA GLU A 262 -14.53 -14.79 14.37
C GLU A 262 -15.67 -15.51 13.64
N LYS A 263 -16.75 -15.82 14.32
CA LYS A 263 -17.94 -16.43 13.71
C LYS A 263 -18.58 -15.53 12.65
N PHE A 264 -18.69 -14.22 12.92
CA PHE A 264 -19.24 -13.26 11.98
C PHE A 264 -18.37 -13.18 10.71
N LEU A 265 -17.06 -13.06 10.85
CA LEU A 265 -16.13 -13.05 9.70
C LEU A 265 -16.29 -14.32 8.85
N ASN A 266 -16.36 -15.50 9.49
CA ASN A 266 -16.48 -16.78 8.79
C ASN A 266 -17.84 -16.95 8.11
N ALA A 267 -18.94 -16.69 8.82
CA ALA A 267 -20.29 -16.98 8.35
C ALA A 267 -20.81 -15.92 7.35
N GLU A 268 -20.63 -14.64 7.69
CA GLU A 268 -21.23 -13.54 6.92
C GLU A 268 -20.32 -13.00 5.83
N LEU A 269 -19.01 -12.94 6.10
CA LEU A 269 -18.05 -12.33 5.17
C LEU A 269 -17.17 -13.36 4.44
N LEU A 270 -17.26 -14.64 4.79
CA LEU A 270 -16.44 -15.74 4.23
C LEU A 270 -14.93 -15.48 4.37
N LEU A 271 -14.55 -14.84 5.48
CA LEU A 271 -13.17 -14.47 5.80
C LEU A 271 -12.71 -15.19 7.07
N GLU A 272 -11.40 -15.47 7.13
CA GLU A 272 -10.78 -16.11 8.28
C GLU A 272 -10.01 -15.09 9.11
N MET A 273 -10.10 -15.22 10.43
CA MET A 273 -9.26 -14.45 11.34
C MET A 273 -7.82 -14.96 11.30
N SER A 274 -6.85 -14.07 11.30
CA SER A 274 -5.43 -14.42 11.30
C SER A 274 -5.05 -15.17 12.60
N PRO A 275 -4.22 -16.22 12.52
CA PRO A 275 -3.69 -16.90 13.72
C PRO A 275 -2.87 -15.99 14.66
N LYS A 276 -2.54 -14.77 14.22
CA LYS A 276 -1.86 -13.76 15.03
C LYS A 276 -2.82 -12.95 15.90
N SER A 277 -4.12 -13.12 15.71
CA SER A 277 -5.15 -12.49 16.53
C SER A 277 -5.05 -13.00 17.95
N ARG A 278 -5.21 -12.09 18.92
CA ARG A 278 -4.99 -12.44 20.34
C ARG A 278 -5.74 -11.52 21.27
N ILE A 279 -5.92 -12.04 22.50
CA ILE A 279 -6.43 -11.31 23.65
C ILE A 279 -5.26 -11.10 24.61
N GLN A 280 -5.10 -9.88 25.14
CA GLN A 280 -4.08 -9.56 26.13
C GLN A 280 -4.65 -8.56 27.14
N LYS A 281 -3.94 -8.31 28.26
CA LYS A 281 -4.32 -7.26 29.21
C LYS A 281 -4.26 -5.89 28.52
N ALA A 282 -5.18 -5.00 28.86
CA ALA A 282 -5.19 -3.64 28.33
C ALA A 282 -3.96 -2.81 28.75
N ALA A 283 -3.34 -3.16 29.88
CA ALA A 283 -2.11 -2.52 30.36
C ALA A 283 -0.85 -2.94 29.56
N ASP A 284 -0.90 -4.09 28.88
CA ASP A 284 0.25 -4.58 28.10
C ASP A 284 0.54 -3.71 26.88
N PRO A 285 1.82 -3.67 26.44
CA PRO A 285 2.18 -2.96 25.22
C PRO A 285 1.45 -3.51 23.97
N ILE A 286 0.85 -2.63 23.19
CA ILE A 286 0.08 -2.96 21.98
C ILE A 286 0.85 -2.52 20.75
N GLU A 287 1.18 -3.47 19.87
CA GLU A 287 1.71 -3.13 18.55
C GLU A 287 0.55 -2.94 17.55
N TYR A 288 0.34 -1.69 17.10
CA TYR A 288 -0.72 -1.33 16.15
C TYR A 288 -0.23 -0.33 15.12
N VAL A 289 -0.56 -0.54 13.84
CA VAL A 289 -0.25 0.31 12.68
C VAL A 289 1.19 0.87 12.64
N GLY A 290 2.15 0.07 13.09
CA GLY A 290 3.58 0.44 13.09
C GLY A 290 4.10 1.11 14.35
N TYR A 291 3.24 1.34 15.35
CA TYR A 291 3.60 1.87 16.67
C TYR A 291 3.50 0.81 17.76
N LEU A 292 4.27 1.00 18.81
CA LEU A 292 4.10 0.31 20.08
C LEU A 292 3.49 1.31 21.06
N ILE A 293 2.30 0.99 21.55
CA ILE A 293 1.46 1.84 22.38
C ILE A 293 1.40 1.25 23.78
N THR A 294 1.60 2.08 24.78
CA THR A 294 1.51 1.75 26.21
C THR A 294 0.71 2.82 26.93
N PRO A 295 0.19 2.60 28.14
CA PRO A 295 -0.47 3.64 28.92
C PRO A 295 0.40 4.90 29.16
N HIS A 296 1.72 4.76 29.10
CA HIS A 296 2.69 5.82 29.40
C HIS A 296 3.24 6.55 28.15
N GLY A 297 2.95 6.05 26.96
CA GLY A 297 3.42 6.67 25.74
C GLY A 297 3.35 5.79 24.51
N MET A 298 3.61 6.41 23.38
CA MET A 298 3.64 5.78 22.06
C MET A 298 5.03 5.93 21.46
N ARG A 299 5.54 4.87 20.82
CA ARG A 299 6.82 4.86 20.10
C ARG A 299 6.74 4.06 18.80
N VAL A 300 7.59 4.39 17.84
CA VAL A 300 7.74 3.58 16.63
C VAL A 300 8.31 2.21 17.01
N ARG A 301 7.81 1.14 16.39
CA ARG A 301 8.26 -0.23 16.68
C ARG A 301 9.73 -0.45 16.32
N LYS A 302 10.41 -1.31 17.09
CA LYS A 302 11.86 -1.58 16.94
C LYS A 302 12.26 -2.02 15.52
N LYS A 303 11.43 -2.81 14.84
CA LYS A 303 11.70 -3.28 13.46
C LYS A 303 11.83 -2.09 12.48
N THR A 304 10.92 -1.13 12.56
CA THR A 304 10.94 0.09 11.73
C THR A 304 12.17 0.95 12.04
N THR A 305 12.49 1.15 13.32
CA THR A 305 13.68 1.92 13.73
C THR A 305 14.97 1.28 13.21
N ARG A 306 15.11 -0.05 13.30
CA ARG A 306 16.27 -0.76 12.76
C ARG A 306 16.38 -0.64 11.25
N HIS A 307 15.24 -0.75 10.56
CA HIS A 307 15.20 -0.58 9.12
C HIS A 307 15.67 0.82 8.71
N ILE A 308 15.15 1.88 9.33
CA ILE A 308 15.58 3.26 9.05
C ILE A 308 17.09 3.42 9.25
N LYS A 309 17.63 2.90 10.36
CA LYS A 309 19.08 2.97 10.62
C LYS A 309 19.93 2.28 9.54
N ARG A 310 19.43 1.20 8.95
CA ARG A 310 20.10 0.51 7.84
C ARG A 310 19.93 1.24 6.51
N SER A 311 18.77 1.85 6.30
CA SER A 311 18.47 2.54 5.03
C SER A 311 19.18 3.89 4.90
N VAL A 312 19.48 4.58 5.99
CA VAL A 312 20.12 5.92 5.93
C VAL A 312 21.47 5.89 5.22
N PRO A 313 22.47 5.05 5.60
CA PRO A 313 23.76 4.99 4.89
C PRO A 313 23.59 4.71 3.40
N TYR A 314 22.65 3.83 3.07
CA TYR A 314 22.35 3.48 1.71
C TYR A 314 21.76 4.64 0.88
N ILE A 315 20.82 5.41 1.44
CA ILE A 315 20.25 6.60 0.79
C ILE A 315 21.34 7.65 0.57
N LEU A 316 22.25 7.82 1.56
CA LEU A 316 23.35 8.75 1.45
C LEU A 316 24.31 8.36 0.32
N ASN A 317 24.64 7.09 0.22
CA ASN A 317 25.47 6.56 -0.85
C ASN A 317 24.79 6.72 -2.22
N ALA A 318 23.51 6.32 -2.34
CA ALA A 318 22.75 6.49 -3.57
C ALA A 318 22.65 7.97 -4.02
N TYR A 319 22.59 8.90 -3.08
CA TYR A 319 22.66 10.34 -3.39
C TYR A 319 24.05 10.78 -3.81
N SER A 320 25.10 10.37 -3.09
CA SER A 320 26.49 10.77 -3.39
C SER A 320 26.94 10.35 -4.78
N CYS A 321 26.46 9.20 -5.27
CA CYS A 321 26.76 8.71 -6.62
C CYS A 321 25.72 9.14 -7.69
N GLY A 322 24.76 10.00 -7.34
CA GLY A 322 23.76 10.51 -8.31
C GLY A 322 22.63 9.56 -8.69
N ALA A 323 22.54 8.37 -8.04
CA ALA A 323 21.47 7.40 -8.31
C ALA A 323 20.09 7.90 -7.90
N ILE A 324 20.00 8.78 -6.91
CA ILE A 324 18.78 9.45 -6.50
C ILE A 324 18.96 10.97 -6.48
N SER A 325 17.89 11.72 -6.75
CA SER A 325 17.90 13.18 -6.69
C SER A 325 17.94 13.70 -5.25
N LEU A 326 18.44 14.93 -5.07
CA LEU A 326 18.37 15.66 -3.79
C LEU A 326 16.94 15.68 -3.24
N LYS A 327 15.95 15.94 -4.10
CA LYS A 327 14.54 15.95 -3.73
C LYS A 327 14.11 14.62 -3.14
N SER A 328 14.43 13.51 -3.79
CA SER A 328 14.09 12.16 -3.32
C SER A 328 14.74 11.83 -1.99
N ALA A 329 16.02 12.19 -1.80
CA ALA A 329 16.74 11.98 -0.54
C ALA A 329 16.12 12.80 0.61
N LEU A 330 15.77 14.07 0.36
CA LEU A 330 15.14 14.94 1.36
C LEU A 330 13.72 14.48 1.71
N GLU A 331 12.92 14.04 0.75
CA GLU A 331 11.60 13.48 0.99
C GLU A 331 11.68 12.24 1.89
N ARG A 332 12.63 11.33 1.65
CA ARG A 332 12.87 10.16 2.53
C ARG A 332 13.29 10.58 3.95
N LYS A 333 14.18 11.56 4.08
CA LYS A 333 14.56 12.13 5.39
C LYS A 333 13.33 12.66 6.13
N GLN A 334 12.51 13.46 5.47
CA GLN A 334 11.30 14.04 6.07
C GLN A 334 10.26 12.97 6.44
N CYS A 335 10.07 11.95 5.62
CA CYS A 335 9.23 10.80 5.96
C CYS A 335 9.70 10.12 7.25
N TYR A 336 11.00 9.89 7.41
CA TYR A 336 11.55 9.28 8.62
C TYR A 336 11.35 10.15 9.85
N ILE A 337 11.66 11.44 9.77
CA ILE A 337 11.43 12.40 10.87
C ILE A 337 9.93 12.44 11.22
N GLY A 338 9.05 12.47 10.22
CA GLY A 338 7.60 12.51 10.40
C GLY A 338 7.05 11.33 11.20
N MET A 339 7.63 10.13 11.05
CA MET A 339 7.23 8.95 11.84
C MET A 339 7.50 9.13 13.33
N PHE A 340 8.56 9.85 13.71
CA PHE A 340 8.97 10.02 15.11
C PHE A 340 8.47 11.33 15.75
N LYS A 341 8.08 12.31 14.96
CA LYS A 341 7.69 13.66 15.44
C LYS A 341 6.51 13.64 16.42
N ASN A 342 5.63 12.64 16.29
CA ASN A 342 4.38 12.56 17.04
C ASN A 342 4.37 11.43 18.09
N CYS A 343 5.52 10.94 18.50
CA CYS A 343 5.67 9.89 19.52
C CYS A 343 6.97 10.10 20.30
N SER A 344 7.29 9.21 21.24
CA SER A 344 8.54 9.26 22.01
C SER A 344 9.75 8.90 21.11
N GLY A 345 10.12 9.84 20.23
CA GLY A 345 11.10 9.63 19.16
C GLY A 345 12.27 10.61 19.11
N HIS A 346 12.43 11.51 20.09
CA HIS A 346 13.45 12.59 20.08
C HIS A 346 14.86 12.08 19.79
N ASN A 347 15.28 10.99 20.44
CA ASN A 347 16.62 10.41 20.23
C ASN A 347 16.80 9.91 18.80
N MET A 348 15.74 9.42 18.17
CA MET A 348 15.80 8.92 16.80
C MET A 348 15.76 10.07 15.78
N ILE A 349 15.02 11.13 16.06
CA ILE A 349 15.05 12.36 15.24
C ILE A 349 16.44 12.94 15.24
N ARG A 350 17.04 13.13 16.43
CA ARG A 350 18.43 13.61 16.56
C ARG A 350 19.41 12.71 15.81
N TRP A 351 19.28 11.40 16.00
CA TRP A 351 20.13 10.45 15.28
C TRP A 351 19.99 10.61 13.74
N ILE A 352 18.76 10.80 13.21
CA ILE A 352 18.56 11.05 11.77
C ILE A 352 19.20 12.38 11.36
N GLU A 353 19.02 13.44 12.14
CA GLU A 353 19.61 14.76 11.86
C GLU A 353 21.13 14.69 11.79
N ASP A 354 21.75 14.01 12.75
CA ASP A 354 23.22 13.87 12.88
C ASP A 354 23.81 12.93 11.80
N ASN A 355 23.08 11.89 11.38
CA ASN A 355 23.62 10.87 10.48
C ASN A 355 23.10 11.01 9.03
N PHE A 356 22.03 11.75 8.78
CA PHE A 356 21.51 11.98 7.43
C PHE A 356 22.08 13.27 6.83
N VAL A 357 23.39 13.26 6.58
CA VAL A 357 24.13 14.40 6.01
C VAL A 357 24.41 14.10 4.54
N LEU A 358 23.75 14.84 3.64
CA LEU A 358 23.91 14.70 2.20
C LEU A 358 25.21 15.35 1.74
N ARG A 359 26.06 14.60 1.08
CA ARG A 359 27.29 15.09 0.45
C ARG A 359 27.32 14.57 -0.98
N GLN A 360 27.60 15.42 -1.95
CA GLN A 360 27.96 14.98 -3.29
C GLN A 360 29.42 14.58 -3.28
N ASN A 361 29.73 13.47 -3.90
CA ASN A 361 31.11 13.12 -4.16
C ASN A 361 31.56 13.93 -5.37
N GLU A 362 32.53 14.85 -5.19
CA GLU A 362 33.08 15.69 -6.27
C GLU A 362 33.73 14.82 -7.38
N ASN A 363 34.10 13.59 -7.06
CA ASN A 363 34.65 12.60 -7.98
C ASN A 363 33.57 11.72 -8.62
N ALA A 364 32.30 11.84 -8.23
CA ALA A 364 31.22 11.16 -8.90
C ALA A 364 31.03 11.82 -10.27
N MET A 365 31.54 11.22 -11.33
CA MET A 365 31.22 11.63 -12.69
C MET A 365 29.71 11.59 -12.88
N SER A 366 29.06 12.75 -12.74
CA SER A 366 27.68 12.91 -13.20
C SER A 366 27.71 12.83 -14.72
N ILE A 367 27.42 11.67 -15.23
CA ILE A 367 27.35 11.43 -16.67
C ILE A 367 25.97 11.90 -17.15
N ASN A 368 25.73 13.21 -17.05
CA ASN A 368 24.45 13.82 -17.37
C ASN A 368 24.38 14.53 -18.73
N ASP A 369 25.41 14.38 -19.57
CA ASP A 369 25.51 15.16 -20.81
C ASP A 369 25.37 14.32 -22.10
N SER A 370 24.30 13.54 -22.20
CA SER A 370 23.84 13.02 -23.49
C SER A 370 22.37 12.64 -23.44
N PRO A 371 21.56 12.88 -24.50
CA PRO A 371 20.14 12.59 -24.53
C PRO A 371 19.81 11.09 -24.62
N GLY A 372 20.75 10.20 -24.35
CA GLY A 372 20.57 8.76 -24.20
C GLY A 372 20.58 8.36 -22.74
N ARG A 373 19.49 7.81 -22.25
CA ARG A 373 19.30 7.30 -20.88
C ARG A 373 20.46 6.40 -20.46
N ARG A 374 21.33 6.85 -19.57
CA ARG A 374 22.34 6.00 -18.95
C ARG A 374 21.75 5.26 -17.76
N PHE A 375 22.08 4.00 -17.68
CA PHE A 375 21.46 3.01 -16.81
C PHE A 375 22.20 2.77 -15.50
N TYR A 376 23.32 3.41 -15.29
CA TYR A 376 24.20 3.21 -14.14
C TYR A 376 24.93 4.49 -13.73
N SER A 377 25.39 4.55 -12.49
CA SER A 377 26.37 5.53 -12.00
C SER A 377 27.57 4.79 -11.44
N ILE A 378 28.72 5.43 -11.47
CA ILE A 378 29.99 4.85 -11.07
C ILE A 378 30.63 5.71 -10.00
N ASN A 379 31.10 5.07 -8.94
CA ASN A 379 31.89 5.71 -7.89
C ASN A 379 33.29 5.08 -7.82
N LYS A 380 34.33 5.91 -7.89
CA LYS A 380 35.72 5.47 -7.66
C LYS A 380 36.06 5.63 -6.19
N ASN A 381 36.49 4.56 -5.56
CA ASN A 381 36.92 4.55 -4.18
C ASN A 381 38.41 4.95 -4.04
N ASP A 382 38.81 5.40 -2.90
CA ASP A 382 40.21 5.83 -2.60
C ASP A 382 41.20 4.63 -2.68
N ASP A 383 40.71 3.39 -2.57
CA ASP A 383 41.49 2.16 -2.68
C ASP A 383 41.67 1.68 -4.14
N GLY A 384 41.19 2.46 -5.11
CA GLY A 384 41.26 2.14 -6.53
C GLY A 384 40.13 1.21 -7.02
N THR A 385 39.21 0.79 -6.16
CA THR A 385 38.05 0.01 -6.54
C THR A 385 36.96 0.92 -7.13
N VAL A 386 36.01 0.31 -7.86
CA VAL A 386 34.92 1.02 -8.54
C VAL A 386 33.60 0.37 -8.15
N ASP A 387 32.71 1.17 -7.55
CA ASP A 387 31.34 0.75 -7.28
C ASP A 387 30.42 1.19 -8.42
N VAL A 388 29.69 0.27 -9.03
CA VAL A 388 28.71 0.53 -10.10
C VAL A 388 27.32 0.39 -9.54
N TYR A 389 26.53 1.46 -9.61
CA TYR A 389 25.14 1.48 -9.15
C TYR A 389 24.20 1.46 -10.35
N LEU A 390 23.39 0.42 -10.46
CA LEU A 390 22.38 0.30 -11.51
C LEU A 390 21.08 0.96 -11.05
N ARG A 391 20.46 1.70 -11.95
CA ARG A 391 19.17 2.35 -11.65
C ARG A 391 18.06 1.29 -11.60
N PRO A 392 17.22 1.28 -10.55
CA PRO A 392 16.16 0.27 -10.37
C PRO A 392 15.12 0.25 -11.48
N ASP A 393 14.81 1.42 -12.07
CA ASP A 393 13.84 1.56 -13.17
C ASP A 393 14.32 0.99 -14.50
N VAL A 394 15.59 0.62 -14.57
CA VAL A 394 16.26 0.18 -15.80
C VAL A 394 16.72 -1.27 -15.73
N LEU A 395 17.04 -1.76 -14.54
CA LEU A 395 17.45 -3.15 -14.33
C LEU A 395 16.60 -4.15 -15.11
N PRO A 396 15.26 -4.07 -15.09
CA PRO A 396 14.41 -5.02 -15.78
C PRO A 396 14.48 -4.98 -17.30
N ARG A 397 14.81 -3.81 -17.88
CA ARG A 397 14.95 -3.67 -19.35
C ARG A 397 16.28 -4.17 -19.88
N ALA A 398 17.34 -4.00 -19.08
CA ALA A 398 18.68 -4.42 -19.45
C ALA A 398 18.88 -5.93 -19.27
N LEU A 399 18.11 -6.55 -18.39
CA LEU A 399 18.38 -7.87 -17.84
C LEU A 399 17.24 -8.88 -18.04
N GLU A 400 16.14 -8.51 -18.75
CA GLU A 400 14.93 -9.34 -18.89
C GLU A 400 14.37 -9.91 -17.57
N ILE A 401 14.70 -9.27 -16.45
CA ILE A 401 14.20 -9.66 -15.13
C ILE A 401 12.84 -9.03 -14.92
N ASP A 402 11.89 -9.81 -14.40
CA ASP A 402 10.60 -9.31 -13.92
C ASP A 402 10.79 -8.14 -12.95
N ARG A 403 10.18 -6.99 -13.29
CA ARG A 403 10.29 -5.76 -12.52
C ARG A 403 9.79 -5.98 -11.11
N THR A 404 10.70 -6.00 -10.17
CA THR A 404 10.38 -5.76 -8.79
C THR A 404 10.56 -4.27 -8.52
N ASP A 405 9.50 -3.58 -8.05
CA ASP A 405 9.59 -2.19 -7.53
C ASP A 405 10.34 -2.14 -6.19
N CYS A 406 11.36 -2.94 -6.06
CA CYS A 406 12.30 -2.83 -4.98
C CYS A 406 13.40 -1.88 -5.47
N ASP A 407 13.80 -0.95 -4.63
CA ASP A 407 15.07 -0.24 -4.78
C ASP A 407 16.20 -1.29 -4.67
N ILE A 408 16.42 -2.08 -5.72
CA ILE A 408 17.57 -2.97 -5.82
C ILE A 408 18.72 -2.11 -6.33
N VAL A 409 19.77 -2.01 -5.56
CA VAL A 409 21.03 -1.49 -6.02
C VAL A 409 21.97 -2.66 -6.11
N LEU A 410 22.35 -2.98 -7.31
CA LEU A 410 23.44 -3.92 -7.56
C LEU A 410 24.75 -3.15 -7.45
N VAL A 411 25.53 -3.45 -6.43
CA VAL A 411 26.89 -2.91 -6.27
C VAL A 411 27.85 -3.93 -6.85
N VAL A 412 28.45 -3.60 -7.98
CA VAL A 412 29.51 -4.40 -8.59
C VAL A 412 30.83 -3.74 -8.29
N ARG A 413 31.71 -4.42 -7.57
CA ARG A 413 33.10 -3.96 -7.36
C ARG A 413 33.99 -4.55 -8.44
N SER A 414 34.67 -3.67 -9.19
CA SER A 414 35.63 -4.06 -10.20
C SER A 414 36.95 -3.32 -10.01
N VAL A 415 38.06 -3.98 -10.31
CA VAL A 415 39.45 -3.47 -10.16
C VAL A 415 40.02 -2.94 -11.47
N GLU A 416 39.28 -3.03 -12.60
CA GLU A 416 39.81 -2.67 -13.93
C GLU A 416 39.19 -1.42 -14.56
N PRO A 417 39.92 -0.72 -15.45
CA PRO A 417 39.48 0.55 -16.02
C PRO A 417 38.43 0.41 -17.12
N PHE A 418 37.74 1.43 -17.31
CA PHE A 418 36.48 1.83 -17.92
C PHE A 418 36.17 1.46 -19.37
N GLU A 419 37.05 0.88 -20.17
CA GLU A 419 36.77 0.50 -21.56
C GLU A 419 36.01 -0.85 -21.61
N GLY A 420 34.81 -0.84 -22.13
CA GLY A 420 33.97 -2.05 -22.26
C GLY A 420 32.97 -2.31 -21.13
N ILE A 421 32.68 -1.33 -20.30
CA ILE A 421 31.81 -1.49 -19.12
C ILE A 421 30.39 -2.03 -19.45
N GLU A 422 29.79 -1.67 -20.59
CA GLU A 422 28.47 -2.19 -20.97
C GLU A 422 28.52 -3.68 -21.32
N GLU A 423 29.60 -4.10 -21.96
CA GLU A 423 29.82 -5.49 -22.31
C GLU A 423 30.21 -6.33 -21.11
N ASN A 424 31.02 -5.77 -20.20
CA ASN A 424 31.38 -6.34 -18.91
C ASN A 424 30.18 -6.46 -17.97
N ILE A 425 29.26 -5.50 -17.96
CA ILE A 425 28.00 -5.58 -17.17
C ILE A 425 27.11 -6.69 -17.74
N ARG A 426 27.02 -6.84 -19.06
CA ARG A 426 26.28 -7.96 -19.69
C ARG A 426 26.92 -9.32 -19.39
N GLN A 427 28.23 -9.41 -19.51
CA GLN A 427 28.97 -10.64 -19.23
C GLN A 427 28.93 -11.00 -17.74
N PHE A 428 29.12 -10.02 -16.87
CA PHE A 428 29.00 -10.16 -15.43
C PHE A 428 27.61 -10.62 -14.98
N TYR A 429 26.57 -10.18 -15.68
CA TYR A 429 25.20 -10.63 -15.41
C TYR A 429 24.96 -12.08 -15.85
N ASN A 430 25.55 -12.50 -16.95
CA ASN A 430 25.44 -13.90 -17.42
C ASN A 430 26.24 -14.87 -16.52
N ASP A 431 27.32 -14.37 -15.89
CA ASP A 431 28.15 -15.13 -14.94
C ASP A 431 27.69 -14.93 -13.48
N TRP A 432 26.56 -14.37 -13.28
CA TRP A 432 26.00 -13.78 -12.07
C TRP A 432 25.83 -14.78 -10.98
N CYS A 433 26.25 -15.35 -10.32
CA CYS A 433 25.81 -16.03 -9.08
C CYS A 433 26.84 -16.12 -7.96
N GLU A 434 28.07 -15.82 -8.22
CA GLU A 434 29.09 -16.14 -7.21
C GLU A 434 29.74 -14.95 -6.49
N SER A 435 29.59 -13.73 -6.97
CA SER A 435 30.34 -12.58 -6.43
C SER A 435 29.60 -11.24 -6.29
N ALA A 436 28.30 -11.19 -6.54
CA ALA A 436 27.53 -9.97 -6.39
C ALA A 436 26.76 -9.96 -5.06
N GLU A 437 26.95 -8.93 -4.25
CA GLU A 437 26.15 -8.69 -3.04
C GLU A 437 24.89 -7.92 -3.44
N VAL A 438 23.74 -8.60 -3.46
CA VAL A 438 22.44 -7.99 -3.74
C VAL A 438 21.87 -7.49 -2.42
N ILE A 439 21.82 -6.17 -2.26
CA ILE A 439 21.23 -5.54 -1.08
C ILE A 439 19.80 -5.14 -1.42
N TYR A 440 18.82 -5.83 -0.83
CA TYR A 440 17.40 -5.48 -0.93
C TYR A 440 17.08 -4.36 0.06
N LEU A 441 16.43 -3.32 -0.42
CA LEU A 441 15.92 -2.19 0.38
C LEU A 441 14.49 -2.34 0.82
#